data_69252c0c8e5266c7abfa27c281236fa2
#
_entry.id   69252c0c8e5266c7abfa27c281236fa2
#
_cell.length_a   1.000
_cell.length_b   1.000
_cell.length_c   1.000
_cell.angle_alpha   90.00
_cell.angle_beta   90.00
_cell.angle_gamma   90.00
#
_symmetry.space_group_name_H-M   'P 1'
#
loop_
_entity.id
_entity.type
_entity.pdbx_description
1 polymer ?
#
loop_
_entity_poly.entity_id
_entity_poly.type
_entity_poly.pdbx_seq_one_letter_code
_entity_poly.pdbx_strand_id
1 'polypeptide(L)'
;MITAGIDVGSTATKAVIFDGTIRSMAMIPTGWNPKEAGRNVFREALNNAGLQERDVDNVVGTGYGRISLSFIDKKVTEITCHAKGAKFLFPQTRTVIDIGGQDSKVIAVADDGSVADFIMNDKCAAGTGRFLQVMTGILDITLDELGQMASGNEPVSLNSMCTVFAESEIIGFLAQGVTKASIASGIVQTIAKKLISLTSRVPCLDEITFSGGVANNPEICTILSSTLGFKFNIPKNPQIVGALGAAVMGFIQS
;
A
#
# COMPACT_ATOMS: atom_id res chain seq x y z
N MET A 1 -24.12 -9.13 -12.49
CA MET A 1 -22.99 -8.36 -13.05
C MET A 1 -21.70 -8.75 -12.31
N ILE A 2 -20.67 -9.07 -13.05
CA ILE A 2 -19.36 -9.44 -12.52
C ILE A 2 -18.35 -8.42 -13.04
N THR A 3 -17.54 -7.85 -12.17
CA THR A 3 -16.51 -6.87 -12.56
C THR A 3 -15.13 -7.31 -12.09
N ALA A 4 -14.10 -6.80 -12.74
CA ALA A 4 -12.72 -7.01 -12.34
C ALA A 4 -12.02 -5.67 -12.12
N GLY A 5 -11.25 -5.59 -11.05
CA GLY A 5 -10.32 -4.49 -10.81
C GLY A 5 -8.89 -4.98 -10.86
N ILE A 6 -8.04 -4.30 -11.63
CA ILE A 6 -6.64 -4.66 -11.80
C ILE A 6 -5.77 -3.47 -11.36
N ASP A 7 -4.97 -3.65 -10.32
CA ASP A 7 -4.01 -2.67 -9.84
C ASP A 7 -2.59 -3.09 -10.24
N VAL A 8 -2.03 -2.42 -11.24
CA VAL A 8 -0.65 -2.65 -11.68
C VAL A 8 0.26 -1.67 -10.95
N GLY A 9 0.69 -2.07 -9.75
CA GLY A 9 1.63 -1.30 -8.94
C GLY A 9 3.09 -1.51 -9.38
N SER A 10 4.01 -0.75 -8.79
CA SER A 10 5.44 -0.80 -9.12
C SER A 10 6.13 -2.10 -8.68
N THR A 11 5.67 -2.71 -7.58
CA THR A 11 6.30 -3.91 -7.00
C THR A 11 5.42 -5.15 -7.20
N ALA A 12 4.11 -5.02 -7.00
CA ALA A 12 3.15 -6.10 -7.15
C ALA A 12 1.95 -5.65 -7.97
N THR A 13 1.40 -6.59 -8.73
CA THR A 13 0.17 -6.44 -9.50
C THR A 13 -0.91 -7.32 -8.88
N LYS A 14 -2.10 -6.75 -8.68
CA LYS A 14 -3.23 -7.42 -8.00
C LYS A 14 -4.46 -7.36 -8.88
N ALA A 15 -5.30 -8.39 -8.76
CA ALA A 15 -6.63 -8.41 -9.37
C ALA A 15 -7.68 -8.86 -8.35
N VAL A 16 -8.87 -8.30 -8.47
CA VAL A 16 -10.05 -8.66 -7.69
C VAL A 16 -11.21 -8.90 -8.64
N ILE A 17 -11.89 -10.04 -8.49
CA ILE A 17 -13.17 -10.34 -9.15
C ILE A 17 -14.29 -10.06 -8.14
N PHE A 18 -15.29 -9.32 -8.58
CA PHE A 18 -16.32 -8.74 -7.72
C PHE A 18 -17.71 -8.82 -8.36
N ASP A 19 -18.73 -9.18 -7.56
CA ASP A 19 -20.14 -9.24 -7.96
C ASP A 19 -21.11 -8.63 -6.92
N GLY A 20 -20.61 -7.65 -6.14
CA GLY A 20 -21.21 -7.14 -4.92
C GLY A 20 -20.46 -7.63 -3.69
N THR A 21 -19.71 -8.72 -3.83
CA THR A 21 -18.75 -9.27 -2.84
C THR A 21 -17.45 -9.64 -3.55
N ILE A 22 -16.37 -9.83 -2.77
CA ILE A 22 -15.08 -10.33 -3.33
C ILE A 22 -15.22 -11.82 -3.60
N ARG A 23 -15.31 -12.23 -4.88
CA ARG A 23 -15.34 -13.63 -5.28
C ARG A 23 -13.98 -14.30 -5.27
N SER A 24 -12.99 -13.59 -5.76
CA SER A 24 -11.60 -14.03 -5.77
C SER A 24 -10.65 -12.85 -5.82
N MET A 25 -9.39 -13.12 -5.51
CA MET A 25 -8.28 -12.19 -5.67
C MET A 25 -7.03 -12.97 -6.06
N ALA A 26 -6.12 -12.28 -6.72
CA ALA A 26 -4.78 -12.75 -7.02
C ALA A 26 -3.77 -11.62 -6.89
N MET A 27 -2.52 -11.97 -6.59
CA MET A 27 -1.40 -11.02 -6.50
C MET A 27 -0.11 -11.69 -6.96
N ILE A 28 0.60 -11.03 -7.88
CA ILE A 28 1.88 -11.49 -8.39
C ILE A 28 2.90 -10.34 -8.38
N PRO A 29 4.21 -10.60 -8.40
CA PRO A 29 5.22 -9.58 -8.65
C PRO A 29 4.98 -8.89 -10.01
N THR A 30 5.13 -7.57 -10.09
CA THR A 30 4.98 -6.83 -11.36
C THR A 30 6.12 -7.14 -12.32
N GLY A 31 7.34 -7.32 -11.79
CA GLY A 31 8.53 -7.56 -12.62
C GLY A 31 8.81 -6.41 -13.57
N TRP A 32 9.43 -6.74 -14.70
CA TRP A 32 9.83 -5.77 -15.73
C TRP A 32 8.77 -5.53 -16.82
N ASN A 33 7.71 -6.35 -16.86
CA ASN A 33 6.66 -6.27 -17.88
C ASN A 33 5.27 -6.07 -17.24
N PRO A 34 4.87 -4.82 -16.93
CA PRO A 34 3.59 -4.49 -16.29
C PRO A 34 2.37 -4.97 -17.09
N LYS A 35 2.45 -4.95 -18.43
CA LYS A 35 1.38 -5.41 -19.32
C LYS A 35 1.10 -6.89 -19.14
N GLU A 36 2.14 -7.70 -19.12
CA GLU A 36 2.04 -9.14 -18.93
C GLU A 36 1.61 -9.48 -17.50
N ALA A 37 2.17 -8.80 -16.50
CA ALA A 37 1.76 -8.97 -15.11
C ALA A 37 0.27 -8.71 -14.94
N GLY A 38 -0.27 -7.63 -15.52
CA GLY A 38 -1.69 -7.33 -15.49
C GLY A 38 -2.56 -8.42 -16.11
N ARG A 39 -2.13 -8.99 -17.25
CA ARG A 39 -2.86 -10.09 -17.92
C ARG A 39 -2.80 -11.38 -17.10
N ASN A 40 -1.65 -11.71 -16.55
CA ASN A 40 -1.43 -12.93 -15.79
C ASN A 40 -2.21 -12.93 -14.47
N VAL A 41 -2.16 -11.82 -13.70
CA VAL A 41 -2.90 -11.71 -12.44
C VAL A 41 -4.41 -11.76 -12.67
N PHE A 42 -4.90 -11.17 -13.78
CA PHE A 42 -6.32 -11.23 -14.14
C PHE A 42 -6.75 -12.68 -14.42
N ARG A 43 -5.98 -13.43 -15.22
CA ARG A 43 -6.23 -14.84 -15.48
C ARG A 43 -6.20 -15.68 -14.21
N GLU A 44 -5.25 -15.43 -13.32
CA GLU A 44 -5.17 -16.12 -12.03
C GLU A 44 -6.40 -15.87 -11.19
N ALA A 45 -6.85 -14.61 -11.08
CA ALA A 45 -8.07 -14.25 -10.35
C ALA A 45 -9.32 -14.90 -10.96
N LEU A 46 -9.43 -14.96 -12.29
CA LEU A 46 -10.52 -15.68 -12.97
C LEU A 46 -10.51 -17.18 -12.66
N ASN A 47 -9.34 -17.83 -12.74
CA ASN A 47 -9.19 -19.25 -12.42
C ASN A 47 -9.60 -19.54 -10.97
N ASN A 48 -9.19 -18.68 -10.02
CA ASN A 48 -9.56 -18.80 -8.62
C ASN A 48 -11.07 -18.63 -8.39
N ALA A 49 -11.78 -17.90 -9.27
CA ALA A 49 -13.23 -17.74 -9.24
C ALA A 49 -13.99 -18.82 -10.04
N GLY A 50 -13.30 -19.67 -10.81
CA GLY A 50 -13.91 -20.61 -11.75
C GLY A 50 -14.60 -19.93 -12.93
N LEU A 51 -14.12 -18.76 -13.35
CA LEU A 51 -14.70 -17.91 -14.40
C LEU A 51 -13.78 -17.83 -15.63
N GLN A 52 -14.39 -17.43 -16.75
CA GLN A 52 -13.69 -17.08 -17.98
C GLN A 52 -13.77 -15.57 -18.22
N GLU A 53 -12.90 -15.02 -19.07
CA GLU A 53 -12.86 -13.58 -19.37
C GLU A 53 -14.21 -13.07 -19.90
N ARG A 54 -14.95 -13.85 -20.67
CA ARG A 54 -16.29 -13.53 -21.20
C ARG A 54 -17.38 -13.41 -20.13
N ASP A 55 -17.15 -13.92 -18.93
CA ASP A 55 -18.11 -13.88 -17.82
C ASP A 55 -18.01 -12.58 -17.04
N VAL A 56 -17.02 -11.73 -17.35
CA VAL A 56 -16.77 -10.43 -16.70
C VAL A 56 -17.34 -9.32 -17.57
N ASP A 57 -18.28 -8.56 -17.00
CA ASP A 57 -18.99 -7.50 -17.72
C ASP A 57 -18.14 -6.22 -17.87
N ASN A 58 -17.22 -5.94 -16.93
CA ASN A 58 -16.41 -4.71 -16.95
C ASN A 58 -15.07 -4.92 -16.24
N VAL A 59 -13.98 -4.48 -16.86
CA VAL A 59 -12.61 -4.58 -16.34
C VAL A 59 -12.03 -3.19 -16.15
N VAL A 60 -11.74 -2.81 -14.91
CA VAL A 60 -11.18 -1.50 -14.56
C VAL A 60 -9.74 -1.62 -14.13
N GLY A 61 -8.86 -0.86 -14.78
CA GLY A 61 -7.43 -0.80 -14.48
C GLY A 61 -7.03 0.41 -13.66
N THR A 62 -6.15 0.20 -12.68
CA THR A 62 -5.56 1.24 -11.83
C THR A 62 -4.07 0.98 -11.58
N GLY A 63 -3.45 1.81 -10.75
CA GLY A 63 -2.02 1.75 -10.45
C GLY A 63 -1.15 2.45 -11.49
N TYR A 64 0.15 2.49 -11.22
CA TYR A 64 1.14 3.15 -12.10
C TYR A 64 1.15 2.55 -13.51
N GLY A 65 1.10 1.22 -13.61
CA GLY A 65 1.16 0.49 -14.88
C GLY A 65 -0.15 0.40 -15.65
N ARG A 66 -1.27 1.00 -15.18
CA ARG A 66 -2.60 0.92 -15.84
C ARG A 66 -2.60 1.35 -17.30
N ILE A 67 -1.68 2.25 -17.68
CA ILE A 67 -1.58 2.76 -19.05
C ILE A 67 -1.16 1.67 -20.05
N SER A 68 -0.43 0.65 -19.60
CA SER A 68 0.05 -0.46 -20.42
C SER A 68 -1.03 -1.52 -20.70
N LEU A 69 -2.15 -1.50 -19.96
CA LEU A 69 -3.24 -2.46 -20.12
C LEU A 69 -4.13 -2.08 -21.30
N SER A 70 -4.15 -2.93 -22.35
CA SER A 70 -4.94 -2.71 -23.56
C SER A 70 -6.27 -3.45 -23.57
N PHE A 71 -6.53 -4.31 -22.57
CA PHE A 71 -7.70 -5.20 -22.49
C PHE A 71 -8.72 -4.76 -21.43
N ILE A 72 -8.51 -3.61 -20.80
CA ILE A 72 -9.41 -3.05 -19.79
C ILE A 72 -10.38 -2.07 -20.44
N ASP A 73 -11.59 -2.00 -19.92
CA ASP A 73 -12.64 -1.10 -20.39
C ASP A 73 -12.43 0.33 -19.90
N LYS A 74 -11.90 0.49 -18.68
CA LYS A 74 -11.73 1.80 -18.06
C LYS A 74 -10.41 1.90 -17.27
N LYS A 75 -9.81 3.09 -17.31
CA LYS A 75 -8.64 3.46 -16.49
C LYS A 75 -9.06 4.46 -15.42
N VAL A 76 -8.78 4.16 -14.16
CA VAL A 76 -9.08 5.02 -13.01
C VAL A 76 -7.80 5.29 -12.23
N THR A 77 -7.70 6.47 -11.61
CA THR A 77 -6.53 6.81 -10.78
C THR A 77 -6.47 5.94 -9.54
N GLU A 78 -5.27 5.59 -9.09
CA GLU A 78 -5.10 4.79 -7.88
C GLU A 78 -5.64 5.49 -6.63
N ILE A 79 -5.55 6.82 -6.56
CA ILE A 79 -6.10 7.62 -5.47
C ILE A 79 -7.61 7.39 -5.33
N THR A 80 -8.33 7.48 -6.43
CA THR A 80 -9.79 7.23 -6.47
C THR A 80 -10.12 5.78 -6.09
N CYS A 81 -9.34 4.82 -6.61
CA CYS A 81 -9.57 3.41 -6.32
C CYS A 81 -9.28 3.08 -4.84
N HIS A 82 -8.20 3.61 -4.25
CA HIS A 82 -7.94 3.42 -2.82
C HIS A 82 -9.06 4.00 -1.94
N ALA A 83 -9.56 5.20 -2.24
CA ALA A 83 -10.70 5.79 -1.53
C ALA A 83 -11.94 4.90 -1.60
N LYS A 84 -12.33 4.44 -2.81
CA LYS A 84 -13.51 3.59 -3.02
C LYS A 84 -13.35 2.20 -2.38
N GLY A 85 -12.19 1.58 -2.50
CA GLY A 85 -11.91 0.27 -1.90
C GLY A 85 -11.90 0.30 -0.37
N ALA A 86 -11.29 1.33 0.21
CA ALA A 86 -11.29 1.53 1.66
C ALA A 86 -12.71 1.78 2.19
N LYS A 87 -13.49 2.64 1.52
CA LYS A 87 -14.87 2.95 1.89
C LYS A 87 -15.79 1.74 1.78
N PHE A 88 -15.55 0.84 0.81
CA PHE A 88 -16.28 -0.42 0.69
C PHE A 88 -15.99 -1.36 1.87
N LEU A 89 -14.70 -1.48 2.27
CA LEU A 89 -14.31 -2.36 3.39
C LEU A 89 -14.71 -1.79 4.75
N PHE A 90 -14.58 -0.49 4.91
CA PHE A 90 -14.90 0.24 6.14
C PHE A 90 -15.76 1.46 5.77
N PRO A 91 -17.09 1.35 5.83
CA PRO A 91 -17.99 2.41 5.38
C PRO A 91 -17.80 3.76 6.07
N GLN A 92 -17.21 3.78 7.27
CA GLN A 92 -16.93 5.01 8.02
C GLN A 92 -15.59 5.66 7.64
N THR A 93 -14.77 5.05 6.76
CA THR A 93 -13.46 5.62 6.39
C THR A 93 -13.56 7.07 5.96
N ARG A 94 -12.75 7.92 6.60
CA ARG A 94 -12.58 9.35 6.29
C ARG A 94 -11.18 9.68 5.80
N THR A 95 -10.21 8.83 6.10
CA THR A 95 -8.83 8.97 5.65
C THR A 95 -8.28 7.61 5.22
N VAL A 96 -7.53 7.58 4.13
CA VAL A 96 -6.73 6.42 3.73
C VAL A 96 -5.26 6.80 3.85
N ILE A 97 -4.49 6.00 4.57
CA ILE A 97 -3.03 6.03 4.53
C ILE A 97 -2.59 4.76 3.79
N ASP A 98 -1.87 4.93 2.70
CA ASP A 98 -1.35 3.81 1.92
C ASP A 98 0.18 3.90 1.83
N ILE A 99 0.87 2.83 2.23
CA ILE A 99 2.32 2.71 2.02
C ILE A 99 2.56 1.60 1.02
N GLY A 100 2.75 2.03 -0.22
CA GLY A 100 3.05 1.18 -1.37
C GLY A 100 4.53 0.78 -1.45
N GLY A 101 4.89 0.13 -2.56
CA GLY A 101 6.27 -0.29 -2.82
C GLY A 101 7.21 0.89 -3.05
N GLN A 102 6.81 1.89 -3.85
CA GLN A 102 7.64 3.03 -4.23
C GLN A 102 7.03 4.40 -3.88
N ASP A 103 5.85 4.41 -3.31
CA ASP A 103 5.13 5.63 -2.94
C ASP A 103 4.44 5.46 -1.58
N SER A 104 4.00 6.58 -1.03
CA SER A 104 3.11 6.63 0.11
C SER A 104 2.10 7.76 -0.08
N LYS A 105 0.85 7.53 0.36
CA LYS A 105 -0.28 8.42 0.11
C LYS A 105 -1.09 8.64 1.37
N VAL A 106 -1.61 9.85 1.50
CA VAL A 106 -2.68 10.19 2.45
C VAL A 106 -3.83 10.77 1.62
N ILE A 107 -5.02 10.21 1.77
CA ILE A 107 -6.20 10.55 0.99
C ILE A 107 -7.33 10.90 1.96
N ALA A 108 -7.83 12.14 1.90
CA ALA A 108 -9.05 12.53 2.58
C ALA A 108 -10.26 12.07 1.76
N VAL A 109 -11.17 11.35 2.41
CA VAL A 109 -12.34 10.73 1.78
C VAL A 109 -13.62 11.41 2.25
N ALA A 110 -14.42 11.89 1.32
CA ALA A 110 -15.72 12.46 1.59
C ALA A 110 -16.75 11.38 1.98
N ASP A 111 -17.92 11.79 2.46
CA ASP A 111 -18.98 10.87 2.93
C ASP A 111 -19.49 9.95 1.82
N ASP A 112 -19.54 10.43 0.59
CA ASP A 112 -19.93 9.66 -0.61
C ASP A 112 -18.82 8.74 -1.14
N GLY A 113 -17.64 8.72 -0.48
CA GLY A 113 -16.47 7.97 -0.87
C GLY A 113 -15.70 8.59 -2.05
N SER A 114 -15.97 9.85 -2.41
CA SER A 114 -15.13 10.61 -3.34
C SER A 114 -13.86 11.10 -2.64
N VAL A 115 -12.85 11.44 -3.42
CA VAL A 115 -11.60 12.04 -2.91
C VAL A 115 -11.84 13.53 -2.67
N ALA A 116 -11.71 13.96 -1.42
CA ALA A 116 -11.81 15.36 -1.04
C ALA A 116 -10.47 16.08 -1.24
N ASP A 117 -9.37 15.44 -0.83
CA ASP A 117 -7.99 15.97 -0.98
C ASP A 117 -7.01 14.80 -0.90
N PHE A 118 -5.79 14.97 -1.35
CA PHE A 118 -4.75 13.96 -1.19
C PHE A 118 -3.34 14.55 -1.30
N ILE A 119 -2.40 13.83 -0.71
CA ILE A 119 -0.97 14.04 -0.92
C ILE A 119 -0.31 12.71 -1.20
N MET A 120 0.68 12.73 -2.08
CA MET A 120 1.47 11.56 -2.44
C MET A 120 2.97 11.90 -2.40
N ASN A 121 3.74 10.96 -1.85
CA ASN A 121 5.19 10.94 -1.96
C ASN A 121 5.58 9.83 -2.95
N ASP A 122 5.86 10.23 -4.19
CA ASP A 122 6.25 9.34 -5.29
C ASP A 122 7.67 9.64 -5.84
N LYS A 123 8.37 10.59 -5.23
CA LYS A 123 9.72 11.03 -5.66
C LYS A 123 10.83 10.58 -4.72
N CYS A 124 10.49 10.18 -3.51
CA CYS A 124 11.47 9.82 -2.49
C CYS A 124 11.12 8.47 -1.87
N ALA A 125 12.07 7.53 -1.87
CA ALA A 125 11.87 6.20 -1.30
C ALA A 125 11.66 6.22 0.22
N ALA A 126 12.13 7.27 0.93
CA ALA A 126 11.89 7.41 2.36
C ALA A 126 10.39 7.40 2.67
N GLY A 127 9.98 6.52 3.58
CA GLY A 127 8.57 6.33 3.94
C GLY A 127 7.79 5.41 2.99
N THR A 128 8.48 4.58 2.20
CA THR A 128 7.89 3.59 1.29
C THR A 128 8.39 2.18 1.59
N GLY A 129 7.74 1.17 1.00
CA GLY A 129 8.20 -0.22 1.11
C GLY A 129 9.62 -0.43 0.57
N ARG A 130 10.05 0.35 -0.45
CA ARG A 130 11.40 0.28 -0.99
C ARG A 130 12.46 0.71 0.02
N PHE A 131 12.18 1.74 0.82
CA PHE A 131 13.05 2.14 1.93
C PHE A 131 13.23 0.97 2.91
N LEU A 132 12.12 0.37 3.36
CA LEU A 132 12.18 -0.78 4.26
C LEU A 132 12.96 -1.95 3.65
N GLN A 133 12.74 -2.26 2.37
CA GLN A 133 13.45 -3.34 1.68
C GLN A 133 14.97 -3.13 1.66
N VAL A 134 15.43 -1.90 1.43
CA VAL A 134 16.87 -1.60 1.47
C VAL A 134 17.41 -1.74 2.90
N MET A 135 16.71 -1.18 3.88
CA MET A 135 17.14 -1.21 5.29
C MET A 135 17.18 -2.63 5.87
N THR A 136 16.18 -3.47 5.55
CA THR A 136 16.16 -4.88 5.96
C THR A 136 17.29 -5.68 5.30
N GLY A 137 17.60 -5.37 4.03
CA GLY A 137 18.75 -5.98 3.33
C GLY A 137 20.10 -5.69 3.99
N ILE A 138 20.30 -4.45 4.47
CA ILE A 138 21.54 -4.06 5.19
C ILE A 138 21.64 -4.78 6.53
N LEU A 139 20.53 -4.94 7.24
CA LEU A 139 20.47 -5.61 8.53
C LEU A 139 20.51 -7.14 8.41
N ASP A 140 20.37 -7.68 7.20
CA ASP A 140 20.17 -9.11 6.92
C ASP A 140 19.05 -9.70 7.77
N ILE A 141 17.86 -9.12 7.61
CA ILE A 141 16.62 -9.52 8.29
C ILE A 141 15.42 -9.39 7.34
N THR A 142 14.32 -10.03 7.70
CA THR A 142 13.02 -9.87 7.02
C THR A 142 12.26 -8.64 7.51
N LEU A 143 11.19 -8.26 6.80
CA LEU A 143 10.31 -7.17 7.25
C LEU A 143 9.58 -7.52 8.55
N ASP A 144 9.23 -8.79 8.75
CA ASP A 144 8.58 -9.26 9.97
C ASP A 144 9.54 -9.15 11.17
N GLU A 145 10.79 -9.58 11.00
CA GLU A 145 11.83 -9.42 12.02
C GLU A 145 12.10 -7.95 12.34
N LEU A 146 12.05 -7.07 11.33
CA LEU A 146 12.21 -5.62 11.56
C LEU A 146 11.15 -5.08 12.53
N GLY A 147 9.87 -5.44 12.32
CA GLY A 147 8.77 -5.03 13.20
C GLY A 147 8.96 -5.55 14.63
N GLN A 148 9.27 -6.84 14.76
CA GLN A 148 9.52 -7.48 16.05
C GLN A 148 10.70 -6.83 16.80
N MET A 149 11.82 -6.60 16.10
CA MET A 149 13.00 -5.94 16.68
C MET A 149 12.75 -4.49 17.07
N ALA A 150 11.93 -3.76 16.29
CA ALA A 150 11.61 -2.36 16.59
C ALA A 150 10.71 -2.22 17.82
N SER A 151 9.87 -3.23 18.09
CA SER A 151 8.90 -3.19 19.17
C SER A 151 9.57 -3.15 20.55
N GLY A 152 9.23 -2.13 21.36
CA GLY A 152 9.72 -1.99 22.72
C GLY A 152 11.18 -1.59 22.87
N ASN A 153 11.88 -1.26 21.77
CA ASN A 153 13.28 -0.84 21.80
C ASN A 153 13.43 0.65 21.51
N GLU A 154 14.36 1.29 22.22
CA GLU A 154 14.69 2.71 22.03
C GLU A 154 15.29 2.94 20.64
N PRO A 155 14.76 3.89 19.87
CA PRO A 155 15.23 4.17 18.52
C PRO A 155 16.55 4.93 18.52
N VAL A 156 17.49 4.55 17.65
CA VAL A 156 18.56 5.45 17.28
C VAL A 156 18.00 6.59 16.41
N SER A 157 18.59 7.76 16.52
CA SER A 157 18.21 8.89 15.66
C SER A 157 18.85 8.72 14.30
N LEU A 158 18.06 8.33 13.29
CA LEU A 158 18.46 8.43 11.88
C LEU A 158 18.25 9.86 11.41
N ASN A 159 19.32 10.51 11.01
CA ASN A 159 19.31 11.91 10.55
C ASN A 159 19.01 12.01 9.05
N SER A 160 19.40 10.97 8.30
CA SER A 160 19.29 10.95 6.84
C SER A 160 17.91 10.45 6.41
N MET A 161 17.14 11.31 5.76
CA MET A 161 15.89 10.92 5.12
C MET A 161 16.09 10.24 3.75
N CYS A 162 17.24 10.47 3.10
CA CYS A 162 17.57 9.84 1.83
C CYS A 162 18.05 8.41 2.07
N THR A 163 17.47 7.44 1.36
CA THR A 163 17.78 6.01 1.48
C THR A 163 19.28 5.72 1.33
N VAL A 164 19.97 6.38 0.40
CA VAL A 164 21.42 6.19 0.17
C VAL A 164 22.26 6.64 1.37
N PHE A 165 21.92 7.77 1.97
CA PHE A 165 22.65 8.27 3.15
C PHE A 165 22.27 7.51 4.42
N ALA A 166 20.99 7.09 4.54
CA ALA A 166 20.54 6.24 5.64
C ALA A 166 21.26 4.88 5.66
N GLU A 167 21.55 4.30 4.50
CA GLU A 167 22.37 3.09 4.38
C GLU A 167 23.74 3.27 5.03
N SER A 168 24.47 4.33 4.65
CA SER A 168 25.78 4.62 5.22
C SER A 168 25.73 4.90 6.73
N GLU A 169 24.68 5.56 7.20
CA GLU A 169 24.45 5.85 8.62
C GLU A 169 24.21 4.56 9.43
N ILE A 170 23.41 3.63 8.90
CA ILE A 170 23.15 2.32 9.52
C ILE A 170 24.43 1.48 9.61
N ILE A 171 25.23 1.45 8.54
CA ILE A 171 26.54 0.76 8.55
C ILE A 171 27.44 1.36 9.62
N GLY A 172 27.44 2.69 9.77
CA GLY A 172 28.16 3.39 10.82
C GLY A 172 27.70 2.99 12.23
N PHE A 173 26.41 2.88 12.47
CA PHE A 173 25.86 2.41 13.75
C PHE A 173 26.25 0.96 14.06
N LEU A 174 26.18 0.07 13.07
CA LEU A 174 26.63 -1.32 13.24
C LEU A 174 28.11 -1.40 13.60
N ALA A 175 28.96 -0.60 12.95
CA ALA A 175 30.40 -0.53 13.26
C ALA A 175 30.69 0.02 14.67
N GLN A 176 29.79 0.85 15.23
CA GLN A 176 29.87 1.37 16.60
C GLN A 176 29.29 0.40 17.64
N GLY A 177 28.77 -0.77 17.22
CA GLY A 177 28.19 -1.76 18.12
C GLY A 177 26.76 -1.44 18.57
N VAL A 178 26.06 -0.54 17.88
CA VAL A 178 24.65 -0.28 18.14
C VAL A 178 23.83 -1.52 17.79
N THR A 179 22.87 -1.88 18.62
CA THR A 179 22.07 -3.09 18.42
C THR A 179 21.17 -3.00 17.18
N LYS A 180 20.97 -4.11 16.47
CA LYS A 180 20.01 -4.18 15.36
C LYS A 180 18.60 -3.75 15.80
N ALA A 181 18.21 -4.02 17.04
CA ALA A 181 16.91 -3.66 17.59
C ALA A 181 16.73 -2.13 17.67
N SER A 182 17.71 -1.40 18.18
CA SER A 182 17.68 0.07 18.22
C SER A 182 17.69 0.69 16.81
N ILE A 183 18.42 0.08 15.88
CA ILE A 183 18.46 0.51 14.47
C ILE A 183 17.08 0.24 13.82
N ALA A 184 16.49 -0.94 14.03
CA ALA A 184 15.16 -1.28 13.53
C ALA A 184 14.10 -0.29 14.03
N SER A 185 14.14 0.06 15.31
CA SER A 185 13.25 1.07 15.88
C SER A 185 13.45 2.44 15.21
N GLY A 186 14.71 2.87 14.97
CA GLY A 186 15.03 4.10 14.24
C GLY A 186 14.51 4.11 12.81
N ILE A 187 14.58 2.98 12.11
CA ILE A 187 14.03 2.82 10.75
C ILE A 187 12.50 3.04 10.76
N VAL A 188 11.77 2.39 11.67
CA VAL A 188 10.31 2.54 11.77
C VAL A 188 9.93 3.97 12.17
N GLN A 189 10.70 4.62 13.07
CA GLN A 189 10.49 6.03 13.41
C GLN A 189 10.71 6.98 12.22
N THR A 190 11.58 6.64 11.28
CA THR A 190 11.75 7.43 10.05
C THR A 190 10.48 7.37 9.18
N ILE A 191 9.82 6.21 9.10
CA ILE A 191 8.52 6.08 8.43
C ILE A 191 7.47 6.92 9.14
N ALA A 192 7.39 6.85 10.48
CA ALA A 192 6.44 7.63 11.26
C ALA A 192 6.62 9.15 11.04
N LYS A 193 7.86 9.65 11.08
CA LYS A 193 8.18 11.06 10.77
C LYS A 193 7.70 11.47 9.37
N LYS A 194 7.88 10.60 8.38
CA LYS A 194 7.41 10.86 7.01
C LYS A 194 5.88 10.92 6.95
N LEU A 195 5.18 9.99 7.61
CA LEU A 195 3.72 9.99 7.67
C LEU A 195 3.19 11.23 8.39
N ILE A 196 3.78 11.65 9.50
CA ILE A 196 3.44 12.92 10.20
C ILE A 196 3.53 14.10 9.23
N SER A 197 4.62 14.17 8.43
CA SER A 197 4.78 15.21 7.43
C SER A 197 3.73 15.17 6.31
N LEU A 198 3.20 13.99 5.97
CA LEU A 198 2.15 13.87 4.95
C LEU A 198 0.77 14.19 5.55
N THR A 199 0.46 13.63 6.72
CA THR A 199 -0.84 13.83 7.39
C THR A 199 -1.08 15.28 7.82
N SER A 200 -0.01 16.05 8.09
CA SER A 200 -0.13 17.49 8.40
C SER A 200 -0.50 18.38 7.20
N ARG A 201 -0.49 17.84 5.98
CA ARG A 201 -0.71 18.59 4.73
C ARG A 201 -2.06 18.29 4.07
N VAL A 202 -2.82 17.34 4.59
CA VAL A 202 -4.15 16.95 4.10
C VAL A 202 -5.06 16.86 5.32
N PRO A 203 -6.33 17.26 5.25
CA PRO A 203 -7.28 17.04 6.32
C PRO A 203 -7.34 15.57 6.71
N CYS A 204 -6.72 15.20 7.83
CA CYS A 204 -6.70 13.85 8.35
C CYS A 204 -7.76 13.72 9.44
N LEU A 205 -8.86 13.06 9.11
CA LEU A 205 -9.97 12.82 10.03
C LEU A 205 -9.86 11.39 10.57
N ASP A 206 -10.43 11.15 11.75
CA ASP A 206 -10.57 9.82 12.34
C ASP A 206 -11.23 8.84 11.37
N GLU A 207 -11.29 7.56 11.72
CA GLU A 207 -11.70 6.47 10.86
C GLU A 207 -10.70 6.26 9.69
N ILE A 208 -9.45 6.04 10.08
CA ILE A 208 -8.34 5.89 9.16
C ILE A 208 -8.21 4.44 8.71
N THR A 209 -8.28 4.20 7.40
CA THR A 209 -7.90 2.91 6.79
C THR A 209 -6.43 2.93 6.42
N PHE A 210 -5.67 1.97 6.97
CA PHE A 210 -4.26 1.79 6.64
C PHE A 210 -4.08 0.63 5.66
N SER A 211 -3.51 0.90 4.48
CA SER A 211 -3.36 -0.04 3.36
C SER A 211 -1.93 -0.07 2.81
N GLY A 212 -1.71 -0.93 1.82
CA GLY A 212 -0.41 -1.17 1.22
C GLY A 212 0.38 -2.30 1.86
N GLY A 213 1.57 -2.56 1.33
CA GLY A 213 2.40 -3.70 1.75
C GLY A 213 2.88 -3.65 3.19
N VAL A 214 3.14 -2.44 3.71
CA VAL A 214 3.61 -2.23 5.08
C VAL A 214 2.53 -2.55 6.12
N ALA A 215 1.26 -2.39 5.76
CA ALA A 215 0.13 -2.72 6.63
C ALA A 215 -0.03 -4.23 6.91
N ASN A 216 0.73 -5.10 6.26
CA ASN A 216 0.79 -6.52 6.61
C ASN A 216 1.61 -6.82 7.87
N ASN A 217 2.43 -5.87 8.35
CA ASN A 217 3.24 -6.07 9.55
C ASN A 217 2.54 -5.45 10.77
N PRO A 218 2.00 -6.28 11.71
CA PRO A 218 1.21 -5.78 12.83
C PRO A 218 2.03 -4.97 13.85
N GLU A 219 3.31 -5.29 14.03
CA GLU A 219 4.20 -4.57 14.95
C GLU A 219 4.47 -3.17 14.42
N ILE A 220 4.78 -3.03 13.12
CA ILE A 220 4.95 -1.71 12.48
C ILE A 220 3.66 -0.91 12.55
N CYS A 221 2.50 -1.53 12.29
CA CYS A 221 1.20 -0.86 12.42
C CYS A 221 0.97 -0.34 13.84
N THR A 222 1.31 -1.12 14.86
CA THR A 222 1.18 -0.73 16.27
C THR A 222 2.09 0.44 16.61
N ILE A 223 3.35 0.41 16.18
CA ILE A 223 4.31 1.50 16.40
C ILE A 223 3.84 2.77 15.69
N LEU A 224 3.41 2.68 14.43
CA LEU A 224 2.91 3.83 13.67
C LEU A 224 1.63 4.39 14.30
N SER A 225 0.68 3.54 14.70
CA SER A 225 -0.54 3.94 15.38
C SER A 225 -0.25 4.74 16.66
N SER A 226 0.63 4.23 17.52
CA SER A 226 1.00 4.91 18.77
C SER A 226 1.77 6.21 18.52
N THR A 227 2.69 6.23 17.55
CA THR A 227 3.51 7.42 17.25
C THR A 227 2.69 8.55 16.62
N LEU A 228 1.74 8.21 15.74
CA LEU A 228 0.87 9.21 15.10
C LEU A 228 -0.33 9.61 15.98
N GLY A 229 -0.66 8.84 17.01
CA GLY A 229 -1.85 9.03 17.82
C GLY A 229 -3.14 8.63 17.09
N PHE A 230 -3.08 7.81 16.07
CA PHE A 230 -4.21 7.37 15.25
C PHE A 230 -4.55 5.91 15.50
N LYS A 231 -5.84 5.58 15.44
CA LYS A 231 -6.32 4.20 15.38
C LYS A 231 -6.52 3.80 13.91
N PHE A 232 -5.91 2.69 13.49
CA PHE A 232 -6.03 2.20 12.12
C PHE A 232 -7.06 1.08 11.99
N ASN A 233 -7.91 1.19 10.97
CA ASN A 233 -8.69 0.10 10.41
C ASN A 233 -7.83 -0.59 9.35
N ILE A 234 -7.36 -1.81 9.63
CA ILE A 234 -6.47 -2.55 8.71
C ILE A 234 -7.27 -3.64 8.03
N PRO A 235 -7.37 -3.64 6.68
CA PRO A 235 -8.02 -4.71 5.94
C PRO A 235 -7.31 -6.06 6.14
N LYS A 236 -8.06 -7.16 6.07
CA LYS A 236 -7.45 -8.52 6.10
C LYS A 236 -6.39 -8.71 5.01
N ASN A 237 -6.58 -8.09 3.85
CA ASN A 237 -5.65 -8.08 2.73
C ASN A 237 -5.38 -6.62 2.32
N PRO A 238 -4.47 -5.91 3.00
CA PRO A 238 -4.32 -4.47 2.81
C PRO A 238 -3.76 -4.07 1.44
N GLN A 239 -3.15 -5.00 0.71
CA GLN A 239 -2.58 -4.73 -0.62
C GLN A 239 -3.61 -4.74 -1.76
N ILE A 240 -4.81 -5.28 -1.55
CA ILE A 240 -5.82 -5.36 -2.62
C ILE A 240 -6.73 -4.13 -2.71
N VAL A 241 -6.62 -3.18 -1.78
CA VAL A 241 -7.56 -2.04 -1.65
C VAL A 241 -7.72 -1.27 -2.95
N GLY A 242 -6.63 -1.01 -3.67
CA GLY A 242 -6.65 -0.36 -4.99
C GLY A 242 -7.40 -1.18 -6.05
N ALA A 243 -7.10 -2.48 -6.16
CA ALA A 243 -7.77 -3.39 -7.10
C ALA A 243 -9.26 -3.57 -6.75
N LEU A 244 -9.58 -3.69 -5.46
CA LEU A 244 -10.97 -3.76 -5.01
C LEU A 244 -11.75 -2.49 -5.38
N GLY A 245 -11.16 -1.32 -5.12
CA GLY A 245 -11.79 -0.05 -5.49
C GLY A 245 -12.02 0.09 -6.99
N ALA A 246 -11.10 -0.41 -7.82
CA ALA A 246 -11.29 -0.46 -9.26
C ALA A 246 -12.47 -1.37 -9.64
N ALA A 247 -12.57 -2.57 -9.04
CA ALA A 247 -13.70 -3.49 -9.28
C ALA A 247 -15.04 -2.88 -8.83
N VAL A 248 -15.08 -2.28 -7.64
CA VAL A 248 -16.27 -1.58 -7.11
C VAL A 248 -16.72 -0.46 -8.05
N MET A 249 -15.78 0.32 -8.60
CA MET A 249 -16.10 1.39 -9.56
C MET A 249 -16.67 0.84 -10.88
N GLY A 250 -16.19 -0.29 -11.35
CA GLY A 250 -16.77 -1.00 -12.49
C GLY A 250 -18.21 -1.43 -12.22
N PHE A 251 -18.50 -1.86 -11.00
CA PHE A 251 -19.83 -2.36 -10.58
C PHE A 251 -20.87 -1.24 -10.41
N ILE A 252 -20.50 -0.07 -9.93
CA ILE A 252 -21.43 1.04 -9.66
C ILE A 252 -21.81 1.82 -10.94
N GLN A 253 -20.94 1.80 -11.96
CA GLN A 253 -21.07 2.64 -13.15
C GLN A 253 -21.67 1.89 -14.37
N SER A 254 -22.09 0.66 -14.18
CA SER A 254 -22.87 -0.13 -15.14
C SER A 254 -24.34 -0.03 -14.78
#